data_af0d1bf9bc0c9a8f3be1a46e1c146b51
#
_entry.id   af0d1bf9bc0c9a8f3be1a46e1c146b51
#
_cell.length_a   1.000
_cell.length_b   1.000
_cell.length_c   1.000
_cell.angle_alpha   90.00
_cell.angle_beta   90.00
_cell.angle_gamma   90.00
#
_symmetry.space_group_name_H-M   'P 1'
#
loop_
_entity.id
_entity.type
_entity.pdbx_description
1 polymer ?
#
loop_
_entity_poly.entity_id
_entity_poly.type
_entity_poly.pdbx_seq_one_letter_code
_entity_poly.pdbx_strand_id
1 'polypeptide(L)'
;MMGEKQQHDLDQLPPVDDHERGSRPVCLKSTTQEFLFVIATTIAFAQESFFTGLTVGLTAVIGHDLDMSIAEITWISAGCSLTSGAFLLMFGRIADNCGRKKLFLFGMVGFTFAVLAASFASSPIYLNVFSGIIGLFSASVVPPAIGKLGAVYETSSVRKNRAFACFSAGAPLGYVGGMVISGIAADISTWRTSFRALAVLYAIFIIVGAWAFPPDEGNNVPLSIESLRRFDVLGTVLIIVGFASLTSSLSLAADAPLGWSTGYVIALLCVGSVLLVCFVWWESRAQFPLMPLGIWQDRTFSAVRTPLLVLGEIVSTKFADRTHYAQVVTVQCLGEMGFSAATFWLSLLLQNVRKDSAIKIALELLPMVIGGIAVNVVCAFVLHKVSNQALMGVGTVAYTVAFLILSFLREEASYWAYIFPSLILMVIGVDVQYNITNVSLNRATPHGSYSTRL
;
A
#
# COMPACT_ATOMS: atom_id res chain seq x y z
N MET A 1 25.07 -8.02 -38.45
CA MET A 1 25.44 -6.70 -39.01
C MET A 1 24.52 -5.54 -38.61
N MET A 2 23.29 -5.78 -38.11
CA MET A 2 22.44 -4.68 -37.59
C MET A 2 22.68 -4.35 -36.10
N GLY A 3 23.27 -5.25 -35.32
CA GLY A 3 23.53 -5.05 -33.88
C GLY A 3 24.77 -4.21 -33.54
N GLU A 4 25.80 -4.26 -34.36
CA GLU A 4 27.07 -3.56 -34.10
C GLU A 4 26.99 -2.04 -34.33
N LYS A 5 26.15 -1.58 -35.28
CA LYS A 5 25.94 -0.15 -35.51
C LYS A 5 25.18 0.52 -34.36
N GLN A 6 24.23 -0.19 -33.76
CA GLN A 6 23.45 0.32 -32.62
C GLN A 6 24.29 0.37 -31.32
N GLN A 7 25.24 -0.54 -31.16
CA GLN A 7 26.17 -0.55 -30.04
C GLN A 7 27.20 0.61 -30.18
N HIS A 8 27.63 0.89 -31.38
CA HIS A 8 28.59 1.99 -31.65
C HIS A 8 27.98 3.40 -31.47
N ASP A 9 26.68 3.55 -31.76
CA ASP A 9 25.96 4.81 -31.51
C ASP A 9 25.66 5.06 -30.02
N LEU A 10 25.55 4.00 -29.20
CA LEU A 10 25.40 4.11 -27.75
C LEU A 10 26.71 4.46 -27.04
N ASP A 11 27.86 4.02 -27.58
CA ASP A 11 29.18 4.35 -27.03
C ASP A 11 29.67 5.76 -27.39
N GLN A 12 28.99 6.44 -28.33
CA GLN A 12 29.31 7.83 -28.73
C GLN A 12 28.46 8.89 -28.02
N LEU A 13 27.54 8.49 -27.14
CA LEU A 13 26.89 9.48 -26.29
C LEU A 13 27.92 10.06 -25.31
N PRO A 14 28.06 11.40 -25.24
CA PRO A 14 29.00 12.03 -24.31
C PRO A 14 28.69 11.53 -22.90
N PRO A 15 29.70 11.22 -22.09
CA PRO A 15 29.49 10.81 -20.70
C PRO A 15 28.66 11.90 -20.03
N VAL A 16 27.48 11.52 -19.55
CA VAL A 16 26.59 12.43 -18.81
C VAL A 16 27.38 12.89 -17.59
N ASP A 17 27.67 14.17 -17.54
CA ASP A 17 28.50 14.81 -16.52
C ASP A 17 27.95 14.46 -15.14
N ASP A 18 28.78 13.99 -14.21
CA ASP A 18 28.35 13.63 -12.85
C ASP A 18 27.73 14.83 -12.11
N HIS A 19 28.03 16.05 -12.55
CA HIS A 19 27.39 17.27 -12.10
C HIS A 19 25.90 17.37 -12.53
N GLU A 20 25.52 16.86 -13.69
CA GLU A 20 24.11 16.83 -14.12
C GLU A 20 23.28 15.77 -13.38
N ARG A 21 23.89 14.66 -12.96
CA ARG A 21 23.22 13.60 -12.15
C ARG A 21 22.77 14.08 -10.77
N GLY A 22 23.36 15.15 -10.26
CA GLY A 22 23.02 15.77 -8.97
C GLY A 22 22.20 17.05 -9.04
N SER A 23 21.91 17.56 -10.24
CA SER A 23 21.19 18.83 -10.43
C SER A 23 19.70 18.70 -10.08
N ARG A 24 19.09 19.83 -9.71
CA ARG A 24 17.64 19.89 -9.43
C ARG A 24 16.86 19.66 -10.75
N PRO A 25 15.75 18.89 -10.72
CA PRO A 25 14.86 18.73 -11.88
C PRO A 25 14.39 20.08 -12.44
N VAL A 26 14.45 20.23 -13.75
CA VAL A 26 14.16 21.51 -14.46
C VAL A 26 12.71 21.97 -14.23
N CYS A 27 11.78 21.05 -14.05
CA CYS A 27 10.37 21.32 -13.80
C CYS A 27 10.07 21.96 -12.43
N LEU A 28 11.04 21.97 -11.49
CA LEU A 28 10.90 22.56 -10.16
C LEU A 28 11.66 23.88 -10.05
N LYS A 29 10.92 24.95 -9.74
CA LYS A 29 11.45 26.33 -9.73
C LYS A 29 12.42 26.61 -8.57
N SER A 30 12.27 25.92 -7.44
CA SER A 30 13.09 26.12 -6.25
C SER A 30 13.32 24.83 -5.48
N THR A 31 14.38 24.78 -4.65
CA THR A 31 14.63 23.66 -3.71
C THR A 31 13.50 23.52 -2.69
N THR A 32 12.89 24.62 -2.27
CA THR A 32 11.72 24.61 -1.37
C THR A 32 10.53 23.92 -2.03
N GLN A 33 10.31 24.19 -3.34
CA GLN A 33 9.24 23.51 -4.09
C GLN A 33 9.52 22.01 -4.21
N GLU A 34 10.78 21.62 -4.47
CA GLU A 34 11.19 20.22 -4.51
C GLU A 34 10.91 19.52 -3.17
N PHE A 35 11.33 20.12 -2.07
CA PHE A 35 11.12 19.59 -0.73
C PHE A 35 9.62 19.42 -0.40
N LEU A 36 8.81 20.45 -0.68
CA LEU A 36 7.37 20.38 -0.46
C LEU A 36 6.66 19.41 -1.41
N PHE A 37 7.17 19.24 -2.64
CA PHE A 37 6.66 18.22 -3.56
C PHE A 37 6.91 16.81 -3.03
N VAL A 38 8.12 16.52 -2.54
CA VAL A 38 8.45 15.22 -1.94
C VAL A 38 7.61 14.99 -0.67
N ILE A 39 7.43 15.99 0.19
CA ILE A 39 6.55 15.87 1.35
C ILE A 39 5.10 15.61 0.93
N ALA A 40 4.57 16.35 -0.04
CA ALA A 40 3.19 16.16 -0.51
C ALA A 40 2.96 14.74 -1.06
N THR A 41 3.91 14.20 -1.83
CA THR A 41 3.83 12.82 -2.32
C THR A 41 3.98 11.79 -1.19
N THR A 42 4.83 12.04 -0.21
CA THR A 42 5.00 11.18 0.99
C THR A 42 3.71 11.11 1.81
N ILE A 43 3.10 12.26 2.08
CA ILE A 43 1.82 12.35 2.82
C ILE A 43 0.67 11.75 2.03
N ALA A 44 0.71 11.84 0.70
CA ALA A 44 -0.24 11.18 -0.17
C ALA A 44 -0.18 9.65 -0.04
N PHE A 45 1.02 9.09 0.02
CA PHE A 45 1.20 7.66 0.26
C PHE A 45 0.87 7.25 1.69
N ALA A 46 1.08 8.15 2.65
CA ALA A 46 0.72 7.94 4.06
C ALA A 46 -0.79 7.90 4.32
N GLN A 47 -1.63 8.33 3.38
CA GLN A 47 -3.05 8.63 3.57
C GLN A 47 -3.86 7.44 4.12
N GLU A 48 -3.76 6.28 3.48
CA GLU A 48 -4.43 5.05 3.91
C GLU A 48 -3.88 4.56 5.26
N SER A 49 -2.56 4.61 5.41
CA SER A 49 -1.90 4.20 6.65
C SER A 49 -2.26 5.10 7.83
N PHE A 50 -2.44 6.41 7.60
CA PHE A 50 -2.93 7.34 8.62
C PHE A 50 -4.33 6.96 9.09
N PHE A 51 -5.23 6.70 8.15
CA PHE A 51 -6.59 6.28 8.48
C PHE A 51 -6.60 4.95 9.22
N THR A 52 -5.82 3.97 8.75
CA THR A 52 -5.70 2.66 9.39
C THR A 52 -5.13 2.77 10.80
N GLY A 53 -4.04 3.52 10.99
CA GLY A 53 -3.45 3.73 12.32
C GLY A 53 -4.42 4.43 13.27
N LEU A 54 -5.15 5.45 12.80
CA LEU A 54 -6.15 6.15 13.57
C LEU A 54 -7.28 5.19 14.02
N THR A 55 -7.81 4.40 13.11
CA THR A 55 -8.92 3.47 13.40
C THR A 55 -8.49 2.32 14.29
N VAL A 56 -7.31 1.74 14.05
CA VAL A 56 -6.75 0.66 14.90
C VAL A 56 -6.52 1.15 16.33
N GLY A 57 -6.04 2.39 16.51
CA GLY A 57 -5.87 3.00 17.84
C GLY A 57 -7.19 3.25 18.59
N LEU A 58 -8.31 3.35 17.88
CA LEU A 58 -9.62 3.66 18.43
C LEU A 58 -10.63 2.51 18.36
N THR A 59 -10.20 1.34 17.93
CA THR A 59 -11.07 0.20 17.60
C THR A 59 -12.07 -0.13 18.72
N ALA A 60 -11.60 -0.27 19.97
CA ALA A 60 -12.46 -0.58 21.10
C ALA A 60 -13.38 0.60 21.48
N VAL A 61 -12.87 1.84 21.41
CA VAL A 61 -13.65 3.04 21.75
C VAL A 61 -14.81 3.25 20.79
N ILE A 62 -14.52 3.11 19.48
CA ILE A 62 -15.54 3.21 18.42
C ILE A 62 -16.54 2.07 18.54
N GLY A 63 -16.05 0.83 18.75
CA GLY A 63 -16.88 -0.35 18.90
C GLY A 63 -17.88 -0.23 20.05
N HIS A 64 -17.44 0.29 21.19
CA HIS A 64 -18.29 0.52 22.35
C HIS A 64 -19.31 1.67 22.13
N ASP A 65 -18.86 2.80 21.52
CA ASP A 65 -19.73 3.97 21.33
C ASP A 65 -20.84 3.74 20.29
N LEU A 66 -20.57 2.90 19.28
CA LEU A 66 -21.54 2.58 18.21
C LEU A 66 -22.19 1.19 18.37
N ASP A 67 -21.93 0.49 19.48
CA ASP A 67 -22.41 -0.88 19.74
C ASP A 67 -22.15 -1.85 18.59
N MET A 68 -20.89 -1.89 18.14
CA MET A 68 -20.46 -2.63 16.96
C MET A 68 -20.04 -4.07 17.31
N SER A 69 -20.44 -5.02 16.47
CA SER A 69 -19.90 -6.38 16.49
C SER A 69 -18.41 -6.40 16.04
N ILE A 70 -17.70 -7.47 16.32
CA ILE A 70 -16.28 -7.64 15.92
C ILE A 70 -16.14 -7.56 14.39
N ALA A 71 -17.08 -8.13 13.63
CA ALA A 71 -17.08 -8.05 12.18
C ALA A 71 -17.25 -6.60 11.70
N GLU A 72 -18.20 -5.84 12.25
CA GLU A 72 -18.41 -4.44 11.87
C GLU A 72 -17.19 -3.57 12.16
N ILE A 73 -16.53 -3.78 13.31
CA ILE A 73 -15.29 -3.10 13.68
C ILE A 73 -14.19 -3.41 12.66
N THR A 74 -14.03 -4.67 12.29
CA THR A 74 -13.02 -5.10 11.31
C THR A 74 -13.24 -4.43 9.95
N TRP A 75 -14.51 -4.20 9.56
CA TRP A 75 -14.87 -3.55 8.31
C TRP A 75 -14.42 -2.09 8.21
N ILE A 76 -14.18 -1.39 9.31
CA ILE A 76 -13.68 -0.01 9.27
C ILE A 76 -12.34 0.06 8.50
N SER A 77 -11.38 -0.80 8.85
CA SER A 77 -10.09 -0.84 8.15
C SER A 77 -10.15 -1.66 6.86
N ALA A 78 -10.84 -2.81 6.88
CA ALA A 78 -10.97 -3.70 5.73
C ALA A 78 -11.70 -3.02 4.55
N GLY A 79 -12.76 -2.27 4.81
CA GLY A 79 -13.51 -1.54 3.78
C GLY A 79 -12.66 -0.47 3.10
N CYS A 80 -11.82 0.24 3.85
CA CYS A 80 -10.88 1.21 3.31
C CYS A 80 -9.85 0.53 2.40
N SER A 81 -9.16 -0.49 2.91
CA SER A 81 -8.11 -1.19 2.15
C SER A 81 -8.66 -1.94 0.94
N LEU A 82 -9.87 -2.52 1.05
CA LEU A 82 -10.54 -3.18 -0.06
C LEU A 82 -10.79 -2.23 -1.23
N THR A 83 -11.41 -1.09 -0.96
CA THR A 83 -11.71 -0.10 -2.01
C THR A 83 -10.44 0.55 -2.52
N SER A 84 -9.47 0.86 -1.66
CA SER A 84 -8.16 1.37 -2.07
C SER A 84 -7.48 0.42 -3.05
N GLY A 85 -7.35 -0.86 -2.73
CA GLY A 85 -6.74 -1.86 -3.61
C GLY A 85 -7.50 -2.07 -4.92
N ALA A 86 -8.82 -2.20 -4.84
CA ALA A 86 -9.67 -2.50 -6.00
C ALA A 86 -9.66 -1.37 -7.06
N PHE A 87 -9.63 -0.12 -6.63
CA PHE A 87 -9.66 1.05 -7.53
C PHE A 87 -8.28 1.55 -7.95
N LEU A 88 -7.19 1.03 -7.36
CA LEU A 88 -5.82 1.50 -7.61
C LEU A 88 -5.44 1.44 -9.10
N LEU A 89 -5.74 0.32 -9.76
CA LEU A 89 -5.44 0.13 -11.19
C LEU A 89 -6.26 1.08 -12.08
N MET A 90 -7.53 1.27 -11.73
CA MET A 90 -8.41 2.19 -12.43
C MET A 90 -7.86 3.61 -12.39
N PHE A 91 -7.54 4.11 -11.21
CA PHE A 91 -7.02 5.46 -11.04
C PHE A 91 -5.62 5.64 -11.64
N GLY A 92 -4.82 4.58 -11.73
CA GLY A 92 -3.57 4.59 -12.49
C GLY A 92 -3.80 4.97 -13.96
N ARG A 93 -4.75 4.32 -14.62
CA ARG A 93 -5.13 4.65 -16.01
C ARG A 93 -5.73 6.04 -16.16
N ILE A 94 -6.59 6.45 -15.22
CA ILE A 94 -7.17 7.80 -15.22
C ILE A 94 -6.07 8.86 -15.04
N ALA A 95 -5.08 8.62 -14.18
CA ALA A 95 -3.95 9.53 -13.97
C ALA A 95 -3.17 9.81 -15.26
N ASP A 96 -2.92 8.76 -16.04
CA ASP A 96 -2.17 8.88 -17.29
C ASP A 96 -2.96 9.60 -18.39
N ASN A 97 -4.28 9.47 -18.42
CA ASN A 97 -5.14 10.09 -19.42
C ASN A 97 -5.59 11.52 -19.08
N CYS A 98 -5.99 11.77 -17.83
CA CYS A 98 -6.64 13.02 -17.43
C CYS A 98 -5.70 14.06 -16.81
N GLY A 99 -4.46 13.64 -16.53
CA GLY A 99 -3.46 14.46 -15.85
C GLY A 99 -3.30 14.09 -14.37
N ARG A 100 -2.05 13.92 -13.99
CA ARG A 100 -1.68 13.41 -12.65
C ARG A 100 -1.96 14.45 -11.55
N LYS A 101 -1.71 15.73 -11.79
CA LYS A 101 -1.95 16.80 -10.81
C LYS A 101 -3.43 16.95 -10.48
N LYS A 102 -4.29 16.93 -11.51
CA LYS A 102 -5.74 17.10 -11.32
C LYS A 102 -6.33 15.95 -10.49
N LEU A 103 -5.96 14.71 -10.84
CA LEU A 103 -6.44 13.54 -10.11
C LEU A 103 -5.91 13.50 -8.68
N PHE A 104 -4.64 13.85 -8.46
CA PHE A 104 -4.03 13.97 -7.15
C PHE A 104 -4.83 14.93 -6.25
N LEU A 105 -5.10 16.15 -6.72
CA LEU A 105 -5.85 17.14 -5.94
C LEU A 105 -7.30 16.71 -5.71
N PHE A 106 -7.95 16.13 -6.72
CA PHE A 106 -9.30 15.58 -6.57
C PHE A 106 -9.35 14.52 -5.47
N GLY A 107 -8.41 13.58 -5.48
CA GLY A 107 -8.33 12.53 -4.45
C GLY A 107 -8.06 13.08 -3.06
N MET A 108 -7.13 14.03 -2.92
CA MET A 108 -6.82 14.68 -1.63
C MET A 108 -8.03 15.42 -1.06
N VAL A 109 -8.75 16.16 -1.89
CA VAL A 109 -9.98 16.87 -1.48
C VAL A 109 -11.06 15.87 -1.10
N GLY A 110 -11.32 14.87 -1.93
CA GLY A 110 -12.32 13.84 -1.66
C GLY A 110 -12.04 13.05 -0.37
N PHE A 111 -10.80 12.66 -0.14
CA PHE A 111 -10.37 12.02 1.09
C PHE A 111 -10.64 12.89 2.31
N THR A 112 -10.25 14.17 2.25
CA THR A 112 -10.46 15.10 3.36
C THR A 112 -11.94 15.26 3.70
N PHE A 113 -12.80 15.41 2.69
CA PHE A 113 -14.26 15.48 2.91
C PHE A 113 -14.83 14.17 3.43
N ALA A 114 -14.38 13.01 2.92
CA ALA A 114 -14.85 11.72 3.38
C ALA A 114 -14.46 11.44 4.84
N VAL A 115 -13.23 11.77 5.24
CA VAL A 115 -12.77 11.68 6.63
C VAL A 115 -13.56 12.64 7.54
N LEU A 116 -13.80 13.88 7.09
CA LEU A 116 -14.61 14.82 7.84
C LEU A 116 -16.04 14.31 8.00
N ALA A 117 -16.65 13.77 6.96
CA ALA A 117 -17.99 13.18 7.02
C ALA A 117 -18.02 11.96 7.95
N ALA A 118 -17.02 11.09 7.94
CA ALA A 118 -16.90 9.97 8.86
C ALA A 118 -16.90 10.41 10.33
N SER A 119 -16.43 11.63 10.64
CA SER A 119 -16.49 12.17 12.01
C SER A 119 -17.90 12.38 12.56
N PHE A 120 -18.92 12.38 11.70
CA PHE A 120 -20.33 12.53 12.09
C PHE A 120 -21.06 11.18 12.19
N ALA A 121 -20.33 10.07 12.15
CA ALA A 121 -20.93 8.75 12.19
C ALA A 121 -21.77 8.54 13.47
N SER A 122 -23.01 8.10 13.26
CA SER A 122 -24.01 7.77 14.28
C SER A 122 -24.44 6.30 14.25
N SER A 123 -23.93 5.53 13.26
CA SER A 123 -24.22 4.11 13.13
C SER A 123 -23.03 3.36 12.54
N PRO A 124 -22.90 2.04 12.81
CA PRO A 124 -21.86 1.18 12.24
C PRO A 124 -21.82 1.23 10.71
N ILE A 125 -22.99 1.11 10.07
CA ILE A 125 -23.11 1.09 8.60
C ILE A 125 -22.62 2.41 8.01
N TYR A 126 -22.97 3.54 8.62
CA TYR A 126 -22.51 4.84 8.17
C TYR A 126 -20.97 4.92 8.16
N LEU A 127 -20.34 4.53 9.27
CA LEU A 127 -18.88 4.57 9.39
C LEU A 127 -18.19 3.64 8.39
N ASN A 128 -18.70 2.41 8.22
CA ASN A 128 -18.15 1.43 7.29
C ASN A 128 -18.28 1.87 5.83
N VAL A 129 -19.41 2.48 5.45
CA VAL A 129 -19.59 3.05 4.10
C VAL A 129 -18.60 4.19 3.85
N PHE A 130 -18.47 5.13 4.80
CA PHE A 130 -17.49 6.22 4.65
C PHE A 130 -16.06 5.72 4.67
N SER A 131 -15.72 4.65 5.39
CA SER A 131 -14.42 4.00 5.33
C SER A 131 -14.10 3.48 3.92
N GLY A 132 -15.07 2.87 3.25
CA GLY A 132 -14.95 2.50 1.83
C GLY A 132 -14.75 3.72 0.91
N ILE A 133 -15.47 4.81 1.13
CA ILE A 133 -15.31 6.06 0.36
C ILE A 133 -13.92 6.68 0.60
N ILE A 134 -13.42 6.64 1.82
CA ILE A 134 -12.05 7.07 2.18
C ILE A 134 -11.02 6.28 1.39
N GLY A 135 -11.15 4.94 1.33
CA GLY A 135 -10.27 4.08 0.54
C GLY A 135 -10.34 4.36 -0.96
N LEU A 136 -11.52 4.63 -1.50
CA LEU A 136 -11.71 5.03 -2.90
C LEU A 136 -10.89 6.29 -3.24
N PHE A 137 -11.00 7.34 -2.43
CA PHE A 137 -10.23 8.55 -2.65
C PHE A 137 -8.73 8.36 -2.39
N SER A 138 -8.35 7.51 -1.44
CA SER A 138 -6.95 7.13 -1.22
C SER A 138 -6.35 6.48 -2.47
N ALA A 139 -7.07 5.55 -3.10
CA ALA A 139 -6.66 4.92 -4.36
C ALA A 139 -6.41 5.92 -5.49
N SER A 140 -7.12 7.06 -5.50
CA SER A 140 -6.97 8.08 -6.56
C SER A 140 -5.73 8.96 -6.39
N VAL A 141 -5.07 8.94 -5.24
CA VAL A 141 -3.92 9.81 -4.92
C VAL A 141 -2.57 9.11 -5.15
N VAL A 142 -2.47 7.83 -4.86
CA VAL A 142 -1.20 7.09 -4.90
C VAL A 142 -0.62 6.96 -6.32
N PRO A 143 -1.37 6.51 -7.36
CA PRO A 143 -0.81 6.36 -8.69
C PRO A 143 -0.32 7.67 -9.31
N PRO A 144 -1.06 8.80 -9.23
CA PRO A 144 -0.55 10.06 -9.75
C PRO A 144 0.66 10.59 -8.96
N ALA A 145 0.74 10.32 -7.64
CA ALA A 145 1.88 10.73 -6.82
C ALA A 145 3.17 10.02 -7.24
N ILE A 146 3.14 8.67 -7.29
CA ILE A 146 4.31 7.88 -7.69
C ILE A 146 4.67 8.10 -9.16
N GLY A 147 3.67 8.22 -10.05
CA GLY A 147 3.88 8.47 -11.46
C GLY A 147 4.52 9.85 -11.72
N LYS A 148 4.10 10.90 -10.97
CA LYS A 148 4.72 12.23 -11.08
C LYS A 148 6.11 12.25 -10.47
N LEU A 149 6.31 11.54 -9.35
CA LEU A 149 7.63 11.40 -8.74
C LEU A 149 8.62 10.75 -9.72
N GLY A 150 8.20 9.68 -10.41
CA GLY A 150 8.99 9.03 -11.45
C GLY A 150 9.31 9.92 -12.64
N ALA A 151 8.34 10.73 -13.10
CA ALA A 151 8.50 11.65 -14.22
C ALA A 151 9.38 12.86 -13.88
N VAL A 152 9.33 13.36 -12.64
CA VAL A 152 10.18 14.48 -12.19
C VAL A 152 11.65 14.05 -12.07
N TYR A 153 11.91 12.81 -11.65
CA TYR A 153 13.25 12.26 -11.50
C TYR A 153 13.52 11.17 -12.55
N GLU A 154 13.65 11.57 -13.82
CA GLU A 154 13.85 10.63 -14.93
C GLU A 154 15.16 9.86 -14.83
N THR A 155 16.27 10.57 -14.56
CA THR A 155 17.59 9.95 -14.47
C THR A 155 17.81 9.28 -13.12
N SER A 156 18.52 8.13 -13.14
CA SER A 156 18.94 7.46 -11.91
C SER A 156 19.95 8.35 -11.17
N SER A 157 19.58 8.83 -10.00
CA SER A 157 20.40 9.76 -9.21
C SER A 157 20.20 9.53 -7.71
N VAL A 158 21.13 10.01 -6.90
CA VAL A 158 21.03 9.99 -5.44
C VAL A 158 19.78 10.75 -4.97
N ARG A 159 19.40 11.85 -5.67
CA ARG A 159 18.17 12.60 -5.39
C ARG A 159 16.91 11.78 -5.62
N LYS A 160 16.85 11.06 -6.75
CA LYS A 160 15.76 10.11 -7.03
C LYS A 160 15.60 9.10 -5.91
N ASN A 161 16.69 8.46 -5.53
CA ASN A 161 16.67 7.45 -4.48
C ASN A 161 16.19 8.02 -3.14
N ARG A 162 16.63 9.23 -2.78
CA ARG A 162 16.17 9.92 -1.57
C ARG A 162 14.69 10.28 -1.63
N ALA A 163 14.20 10.78 -2.77
CA ALA A 163 12.79 11.13 -2.95
C ALA A 163 11.89 9.89 -2.84
N PHE A 164 12.27 8.77 -3.47
CA PHE A 164 11.53 7.51 -3.35
C PHE A 164 11.63 6.89 -1.94
N ALA A 165 12.76 7.02 -1.26
CA ALA A 165 12.90 6.58 0.12
C ALA A 165 12.00 7.39 1.06
N CYS A 166 11.92 8.73 0.89
CA CYS A 166 10.96 9.56 1.63
C CYS A 166 9.52 9.16 1.33
N PHE A 167 9.18 8.94 0.06
CA PHE A 167 7.86 8.46 -0.35
C PHE A 167 7.48 7.17 0.36
N SER A 168 8.37 6.17 0.34
CA SER A 168 8.13 4.86 0.99
C SER A 168 8.02 4.95 2.51
N ALA A 169 8.74 5.89 3.15
CA ALA A 169 8.61 6.15 4.57
C ALA A 169 7.23 6.74 4.97
N GLY A 170 6.44 7.17 3.99
CA GLY A 170 5.09 7.69 4.23
C GLY A 170 4.17 6.70 4.92
N ALA A 171 4.19 5.42 4.53
CA ALA A 171 3.30 4.41 5.10
C ALA A 171 3.54 4.19 6.62
N PRO A 172 4.75 3.85 7.10
CA PRO A 172 4.97 3.69 8.53
C PRO A 172 4.77 4.98 9.32
N LEU A 173 5.21 6.14 8.79
CA LEU A 173 4.97 7.43 9.43
C LEU A 173 3.48 7.76 9.51
N GLY A 174 2.72 7.44 8.47
CA GLY A 174 1.27 7.60 8.45
C GLY A 174 0.59 6.76 9.53
N TYR A 175 0.90 5.48 9.59
CA TYR A 175 0.29 4.56 10.55
C TYR A 175 0.45 5.05 12.00
N VAL A 176 1.66 5.44 12.38
CA VAL A 176 1.91 5.94 13.74
C VAL A 176 1.40 7.34 13.95
N GLY A 177 1.53 8.22 12.95
CA GLY A 177 0.90 9.54 13.02
C GLY A 177 -0.59 9.42 13.29
N GLY A 178 -1.27 8.45 12.65
CA GLY A 178 -2.68 8.12 12.89
C GLY A 178 -2.94 7.69 14.33
N MET A 179 -2.13 6.76 14.85
CA MET A 179 -2.27 6.28 16.23
C MET A 179 -2.00 7.39 17.27
N VAL A 180 -0.99 8.22 17.05
CA VAL A 180 -0.69 9.35 17.95
C VAL A 180 -1.82 10.37 17.95
N ILE A 181 -2.31 10.75 16.76
CA ILE A 181 -3.46 11.66 16.65
C ILE A 181 -4.69 11.06 17.32
N SER A 182 -4.94 9.76 17.13
CA SER A 182 -6.08 9.08 17.75
C SER A 182 -5.98 9.07 19.27
N GLY A 183 -4.80 8.75 19.80
CA GLY A 183 -4.57 8.73 21.25
C GLY A 183 -4.78 10.10 21.90
N ILE A 184 -4.13 11.14 21.35
CA ILE A 184 -4.23 12.51 21.88
C ILE A 184 -5.67 13.04 21.80
N ALA A 185 -6.32 12.85 20.67
CA ALA A 185 -7.66 13.40 20.44
C ALA A 185 -8.74 12.66 21.25
N ALA A 186 -8.59 11.36 21.47
CA ALA A 186 -9.49 10.57 22.31
C ALA A 186 -9.40 10.97 23.79
N ASP A 187 -8.20 11.25 24.29
CA ASP A 187 -8.00 11.70 25.67
C ASP A 187 -8.55 13.11 25.92
N ILE A 188 -8.45 14.01 24.91
CA ILE A 188 -8.91 15.40 25.07
C ILE A 188 -10.44 15.52 24.94
N SER A 189 -11.09 14.70 24.09
CA SER A 189 -12.51 14.86 23.76
C SER A 189 -13.15 13.52 23.41
N THR A 190 -13.40 13.25 22.12
CA THR A 190 -14.03 12.06 21.61
C THR A 190 -13.27 11.49 20.42
N TRP A 191 -13.47 10.22 20.11
CA TRP A 191 -12.87 9.60 18.93
C TRP A 191 -13.19 10.36 17.61
N ARG A 192 -14.33 11.04 17.54
CA ARG A 192 -14.73 11.89 16.39
C ARG A 192 -13.75 13.04 16.16
N THR A 193 -13.13 13.56 17.22
CA THR A 193 -12.14 14.64 17.14
C THR A 193 -10.88 14.18 16.37
N SER A 194 -10.52 12.90 16.47
CA SER A 194 -9.40 12.32 15.72
C SER A 194 -9.61 12.42 14.22
N PHE A 195 -10.82 12.09 13.73
CA PHE A 195 -11.17 12.22 12.31
C PHE A 195 -11.15 13.68 11.85
N ARG A 196 -11.64 14.61 12.67
CA ARG A 196 -11.59 16.05 12.36
C ARG A 196 -10.16 16.55 12.30
N ALA A 197 -9.31 16.15 13.25
CA ALA A 197 -7.90 16.49 13.25
C ALA A 197 -7.18 15.98 12.00
N LEU A 198 -7.47 14.75 11.57
CA LEU A 198 -6.95 14.19 10.34
C LEU A 198 -7.43 14.98 9.12
N ALA A 199 -8.70 15.35 9.06
CA ALA A 199 -9.25 16.16 7.96
C ALA A 199 -8.57 17.54 7.89
N VAL A 200 -8.33 18.20 9.02
CA VAL A 200 -7.61 19.49 9.08
C VAL A 200 -6.17 19.33 8.58
N LEU A 201 -5.48 18.26 9.02
CA LEU A 201 -4.12 17.95 8.56
C LEU A 201 -4.07 17.83 7.03
N TYR A 202 -4.97 17.04 6.43
CA TYR A 202 -5.01 16.86 4.98
C TYR A 202 -5.48 18.11 4.23
N ALA A 203 -6.34 18.95 4.81
CA ALA A 203 -6.71 20.25 4.25
C ALA A 203 -5.48 21.16 4.06
N ILE A 204 -4.54 21.16 5.02
CA ILE A 204 -3.27 21.88 4.89
C ILE A 204 -2.44 21.30 3.74
N PHE A 205 -2.36 19.97 3.63
CA PHE A 205 -1.58 19.33 2.57
C PHE A 205 -2.20 19.47 1.18
N ILE A 206 -3.51 19.71 1.05
CA ILE A 206 -4.13 20.10 -0.24
C ILE A 206 -3.50 21.39 -0.75
N ILE A 207 -3.36 22.41 0.12
CA ILE A 207 -2.77 23.70 -0.25
C ILE A 207 -1.30 23.52 -0.65
N VAL A 208 -0.53 22.76 0.15
CA VAL A 208 0.87 22.44 -0.15
C VAL A 208 0.99 21.70 -1.48
N GLY A 209 0.17 20.67 -1.70
CA GLY A 209 0.16 19.89 -2.94
C GLY A 209 -0.24 20.72 -4.15
N ALA A 210 -1.24 21.59 -4.03
CA ALA A 210 -1.66 22.46 -5.14
C ALA A 210 -0.53 23.38 -5.63
N TRP A 211 0.29 23.88 -4.69
CA TRP A 211 1.42 24.75 -4.99
C TRP A 211 2.67 23.98 -5.42
N ALA A 212 3.01 22.91 -4.71
CA ALA A 212 4.27 22.20 -4.90
C ALA A 212 4.27 21.24 -6.10
N PHE A 213 3.11 20.66 -6.42
CA PHE A 213 2.98 19.67 -7.49
C PHE A 213 3.17 20.33 -8.86
N PRO A 214 4.18 19.94 -9.67
CA PRO A 214 4.41 20.56 -10.97
C PRO A 214 3.22 20.36 -11.91
N PRO A 215 2.98 21.29 -12.84
CA PRO A 215 1.91 21.16 -13.82
C PRO A 215 2.10 19.90 -14.67
N ASP A 216 1.01 19.42 -15.25
CA ASP A 216 1.07 18.29 -16.18
C ASP A 216 1.63 18.80 -17.52
N GLU A 217 2.75 18.24 -17.93
CA GLU A 217 3.37 18.48 -19.23
C GLU A 217 2.82 17.41 -20.19
N GLY A 218 2.01 17.81 -21.15
CA GLY A 218 1.49 16.93 -22.18
C GLY A 218 0.04 17.21 -22.58
N ASN A 219 -0.37 16.68 -23.71
CA ASN A 219 -1.73 16.75 -24.20
C ASN A 219 -2.66 16.04 -23.21
N ASN A 220 -3.29 16.81 -22.34
CA ASN A 220 -4.43 16.31 -21.58
C ASN A 220 -5.49 15.92 -22.63
N VAL A 221 -5.61 14.63 -22.88
CA VAL A 221 -6.73 14.14 -23.68
C VAL A 221 -7.97 14.48 -22.88
N PRO A 222 -8.86 15.35 -23.40
CA PRO A 222 -10.08 15.67 -22.65
C PRO A 222 -10.81 14.35 -22.38
N LEU A 223 -11.48 14.27 -21.22
CA LEU A 223 -12.39 13.16 -20.90
C LEU A 223 -13.44 13.07 -22.02
N SER A 224 -13.09 12.37 -23.07
CA SER A 224 -13.93 12.10 -24.22
C SER A 224 -14.61 10.76 -23.99
N ILE A 225 -15.80 10.59 -24.55
CA ILE A 225 -16.51 9.29 -24.56
C ILE A 225 -15.59 8.19 -25.14
N GLU A 226 -14.65 8.56 -26.00
CA GLU A 226 -13.66 7.66 -26.58
C GLU A 226 -12.58 7.21 -25.58
N SER A 227 -12.18 8.08 -24.65
CA SER A 227 -11.29 7.73 -23.53
C SER A 227 -11.99 6.80 -22.53
N LEU A 228 -13.29 6.99 -22.29
CA LEU A 228 -14.10 6.07 -21.48
C LEU A 228 -14.29 4.69 -22.17
N ARG A 229 -14.41 4.65 -23.49
CA ARG A 229 -14.49 3.38 -24.25
C ARG A 229 -13.21 2.54 -24.18
N ARG A 230 -12.07 3.20 -23.97
CA ARG A 230 -10.76 2.53 -23.75
C ARG A 230 -10.56 2.06 -22.32
N PHE A 231 -11.54 2.32 -21.46
CA PHE A 231 -11.50 1.94 -20.06
C PHE A 231 -12.22 0.61 -19.86
N ASP A 232 -11.55 -0.38 -19.27
CA ASP A 232 -12.14 -1.69 -18.98
C ASP A 232 -13.08 -1.62 -17.76
N VAL A 233 -14.31 -1.18 -18.03
CA VAL A 233 -15.34 -1.10 -16.99
C VAL A 233 -15.71 -2.49 -16.47
N LEU A 234 -15.79 -3.48 -17.37
CA LEU A 234 -16.20 -4.84 -16.98
C LEU A 234 -15.14 -5.50 -16.10
N GLY A 235 -13.86 -5.43 -16.49
CA GLY A 235 -12.76 -5.92 -15.66
C GLY A 235 -12.73 -5.23 -14.30
N THR A 236 -12.94 -3.90 -14.25
CA THR A 236 -13.04 -3.14 -12.99
C THR A 236 -14.17 -3.67 -12.10
N VAL A 237 -15.36 -3.89 -12.63
CA VAL A 237 -16.51 -4.41 -11.86
C VAL A 237 -16.23 -5.82 -11.37
N LEU A 238 -15.70 -6.69 -12.22
CA LEU A 238 -15.38 -8.07 -11.86
C LEU A 238 -14.37 -8.15 -10.71
N ILE A 239 -13.32 -7.35 -10.74
CA ILE A 239 -12.30 -7.36 -9.67
C ILE A 239 -12.84 -6.78 -8.37
N ILE A 240 -13.58 -5.66 -8.43
CA ILE A 240 -14.15 -5.01 -7.24
C ILE A 240 -15.17 -5.94 -6.57
N VAL A 241 -16.15 -6.42 -7.31
CA VAL A 241 -17.21 -7.28 -6.76
C VAL A 241 -16.64 -8.62 -6.33
N GLY A 242 -15.68 -9.18 -7.08
CA GLY A 242 -14.98 -10.40 -6.73
C GLY A 242 -14.24 -10.31 -5.39
N PHE A 243 -13.39 -9.29 -5.22
CA PHE A 243 -12.69 -9.06 -3.95
C PHE A 243 -13.64 -8.68 -2.82
N ALA A 244 -14.65 -7.84 -3.06
CA ALA A 244 -15.65 -7.48 -2.06
C ALA A 244 -16.38 -8.72 -1.55
N SER A 245 -16.83 -9.59 -2.43
CA SER A 245 -17.53 -10.84 -2.05
C SER A 245 -16.61 -11.79 -1.27
N LEU A 246 -15.37 -11.96 -1.73
CA LEU A 246 -14.39 -12.82 -1.04
C LEU A 246 -14.07 -12.29 0.35
N THR A 247 -13.76 -11.00 0.48
CA THR A 247 -13.43 -10.35 1.76
C THR A 247 -14.63 -10.37 2.70
N SER A 248 -15.85 -10.12 2.17
CA SER A 248 -17.08 -10.21 2.96
C SER A 248 -17.31 -11.61 3.51
N SER A 249 -17.07 -12.67 2.71
CA SER A 249 -17.22 -14.04 3.19
C SER A 249 -16.27 -14.36 4.35
N LEU A 250 -15.02 -13.91 4.27
CA LEU A 250 -13.99 -14.10 5.32
C LEU A 250 -14.35 -13.35 6.60
N SER A 251 -14.83 -12.10 6.48
CA SER A 251 -15.19 -11.28 7.65
C SER A 251 -16.47 -11.74 8.32
N LEU A 252 -17.52 -12.04 7.54
CA LEU A 252 -18.83 -12.42 8.08
C LEU A 252 -18.87 -13.84 8.64
N ALA A 253 -17.95 -14.71 8.24
CA ALA A 253 -17.89 -16.08 8.74
C ALA A 253 -17.73 -16.17 10.26
N ALA A 254 -17.07 -15.18 10.89
CA ALA A 254 -16.85 -15.14 12.34
C ALA A 254 -18.16 -14.89 13.14
N ASP A 255 -19.06 -14.07 12.61
CA ASP A 255 -20.32 -13.67 13.28
C ASP A 255 -21.54 -14.43 12.73
N ALA A 256 -21.35 -15.30 11.73
CA ALA A 256 -22.44 -16.03 11.11
C ALA A 256 -22.98 -17.16 12.04
N PRO A 257 -24.31 -17.38 12.08
CA PRO A 257 -24.93 -18.34 13.00
C PRO A 257 -24.38 -19.76 12.95
N LEU A 258 -23.96 -20.22 11.77
CA LEU A 258 -23.32 -21.54 11.53
C LEU A 258 -21.86 -21.39 11.09
N GLY A 259 -21.24 -20.24 11.34
CA GLY A 259 -19.88 -19.93 10.90
C GLY A 259 -19.73 -20.12 9.38
N TRP A 260 -18.71 -20.84 8.97
CA TRP A 260 -18.42 -21.15 7.56
C TRP A 260 -19.50 -21.96 6.84
N SER A 261 -20.36 -22.67 7.56
CA SER A 261 -21.46 -23.47 6.99
C SER A 261 -22.71 -22.65 6.69
N THR A 262 -22.69 -21.34 6.95
CA THR A 262 -23.81 -20.44 6.67
C THR A 262 -23.96 -20.23 5.17
N GLY A 263 -25.18 -20.40 4.62
CA GLY A 263 -25.43 -20.39 3.19
C GLY A 263 -24.97 -19.11 2.48
N TYR A 264 -25.16 -17.93 3.08
CA TYR A 264 -24.70 -16.66 2.46
C TYR A 264 -23.17 -16.53 2.48
N VAL A 265 -22.47 -17.09 3.48
CA VAL A 265 -20.99 -17.09 3.54
C VAL A 265 -20.42 -17.93 2.40
N ILE A 266 -20.97 -19.15 2.21
CA ILE A 266 -20.58 -20.03 1.10
C ILE A 266 -20.90 -19.38 -0.24
N ALA A 267 -22.08 -18.77 -0.38
CA ALA A 267 -22.46 -18.10 -1.61
C ALA A 267 -21.50 -16.95 -1.98
N LEU A 268 -21.16 -16.09 -1.01
CA LEU A 268 -20.18 -15.01 -1.20
C LEU A 268 -18.79 -15.53 -1.56
N LEU A 269 -18.34 -16.61 -0.92
CA LEU A 269 -17.05 -17.26 -1.22
C LEU A 269 -17.03 -17.80 -2.66
N CYS A 270 -18.08 -18.53 -3.05
CA CYS A 270 -18.19 -19.08 -4.40
C CYS A 270 -18.30 -17.99 -5.47
N VAL A 271 -19.18 -16.99 -5.26
CA VAL A 271 -19.37 -15.88 -6.18
C VAL A 271 -18.08 -15.08 -6.32
N GLY A 272 -17.43 -14.73 -5.21
CA GLY A 272 -16.14 -14.00 -5.23
C GLY A 272 -15.07 -14.75 -6.01
N SER A 273 -14.92 -16.05 -5.74
CA SER A 273 -13.94 -16.89 -6.44
C SER A 273 -14.23 -16.99 -7.94
N VAL A 274 -15.49 -17.20 -8.33
CA VAL A 274 -15.91 -17.26 -9.75
C VAL A 274 -15.66 -15.92 -10.43
N LEU A 275 -16.01 -14.79 -9.81
CA LEU A 275 -15.80 -13.48 -10.40
C LEU A 275 -14.32 -13.16 -10.59
N LEU A 276 -13.44 -13.55 -9.68
CA LEU A 276 -11.99 -13.39 -9.84
C LEU A 276 -11.43 -14.26 -10.98
N VAL A 277 -11.93 -15.48 -11.15
CA VAL A 277 -11.58 -16.32 -12.30
C VAL A 277 -12.09 -15.70 -13.60
N CYS A 278 -13.33 -15.19 -13.61
CA CYS A 278 -13.88 -14.47 -14.75
C CYS A 278 -13.10 -13.19 -15.06
N PHE A 279 -12.61 -12.47 -14.07
CA PHE A 279 -11.73 -11.32 -14.27
C PHE A 279 -10.45 -11.70 -15.01
N VAL A 280 -9.72 -12.73 -14.55
CA VAL A 280 -8.50 -13.20 -15.21
C VAL A 280 -8.78 -13.65 -16.64
N TRP A 281 -9.89 -14.36 -16.86
CA TRP A 281 -10.30 -14.79 -18.19
C TRP A 281 -10.66 -13.59 -19.08
N TRP A 282 -11.36 -12.59 -18.57
CA TRP A 282 -11.71 -11.35 -19.28
C TRP A 282 -10.45 -10.56 -19.66
N GLU A 283 -9.55 -10.32 -18.71
CA GLU A 283 -8.27 -9.64 -18.94
C GLU A 283 -7.44 -10.29 -20.06
N SER A 284 -7.55 -11.64 -20.22
CA SER A 284 -6.86 -12.35 -21.30
C SER A 284 -7.39 -12.02 -22.70
N ARG A 285 -8.59 -11.43 -22.80
CA ARG A 285 -9.29 -11.14 -24.07
C ARG A 285 -9.60 -9.66 -24.28
N ALA A 286 -9.48 -8.84 -23.26
CA ALA A 286 -9.75 -7.41 -23.34
C ALA A 286 -8.77 -6.72 -24.29
N GLN A 287 -9.28 -5.80 -25.13
CA GLN A 287 -8.43 -5.00 -26.03
C GLN A 287 -7.57 -4.00 -25.27
N PHE A 288 -8.07 -3.50 -24.14
CA PHE A 288 -7.41 -2.53 -23.26
C PHE A 288 -7.43 -3.04 -21.82
N PRO A 289 -6.68 -4.13 -21.49
CA PRO A 289 -6.72 -4.73 -20.18
C PRO A 289 -6.25 -3.74 -19.11
N LEU A 290 -6.86 -3.79 -17.91
CA LEU A 290 -6.39 -3.04 -16.73
C LEU A 290 -4.97 -3.46 -16.38
N MET A 291 -4.70 -4.77 -16.47
CA MET A 291 -3.40 -5.35 -16.21
C MET A 291 -2.99 -6.21 -17.41
N PRO A 292 -2.02 -5.76 -18.24
CA PRO A 292 -1.59 -6.53 -19.41
C PRO A 292 -1.07 -7.91 -18.98
N LEU A 293 -1.76 -8.99 -19.38
CA LEU A 293 -1.37 -10.36 -19.05
C LEU A 293 -0.02 -10.77 -19.65
N GLY A 294 0.55 -9.96 -20.57
CA GLY A 294 1.92 -10.13 -21.02
C GLY A 294 2.94 -10.08 -19.86
N ILE A 295 2.61 -9.40 -18.77
CA ILE A 295 3.40 -9.41 -17.53
C ILE A 295 3.36 -10.81 -16.89
N TRP A 296 2.22 -11.53 -17.01
CA TRP A 296 2.02 -12.87 -16.48
C TRP A 296 2.46 -13.98 -17.45
N GLN A 297 2.54 -13.69 -18.75
CA GLN A 297 3.00 -14.63 -19.79
C GLN A 297 4.52 -14.76 -19.84
N ASP A 298 5.23 -13.80 -19.26
CA ASP A 298 6.63 -14.02 -18.97
C ASP A 298 6.70 -15.23 -18.02
N ARG A 299 7.38 -16.31 -18.47
CA ARG A 299 7.46 -17.58 -17.72
C ARG A 299 7.92 -17.40 -16.27
N THR A 300 8.46 -16.25 -15.97
CA THR A 300 8.83 -15.74 -14.67
C THR A 300 7.62 -15.47 -13.75
N PHE A 301 6.46 -15.13 -14.30
CA PHE A 301 5.26 -14.76 -13.56
C PHE A 301 4.26 -15.93 -13.40
N SER A 302 4.26 -16.90 -14.31
CA SER A 302 3.28 -18.01 -14.30
C SER A 302 3.67 -19.21 -13.40
N ALA A 303 4.75 -19.13 -12.63
CA ALA A 303 5.17 -20.19 -11.69
C ALA A 303 4.36 -20.25 -10.39
N VAL A 304 3.26 -19.49 -10.27
CA VAL A 304 2.30 -19.63 -9.13
C VAL A 304 1.47 -20.91 -9.36
N ARG A 305 2.12 -22.06 -9.41
CA ARG A 305 1.39 -23.32 -9.58
C ARG A 305 1.07 -24.06 -8.31
N THR A 306 1.69 -23.74 -7.18
CA THR A 306 1.26 -24.35 -5.89
C THR A 306 1.87 -23.63 -4.68
N PRO A 307 1.07 -23.20 -3.68
CA PRO A 307 1.58 -22.69 -2.40
C PRO A 307 2.39 -23.72 -1.61
N LEU A 308 2.24 -25.01 -1.92
CA LEU A 308 2.98 -26.11 -1.28
C LEU A 308 4.45 -26.22 -1.70
N LEU A 309 4.86 -25.64 -2.84
CA LEU A 309 6.24 -25.66 -3.30
C LEU A 309 7.13 -24.61 -2.61
N VAL A 310 6.54 -23.60 -1.98
CA VAL A 310 7.28 -22.56 -1.24
C VAL A 310 8.05 -23.14 -0.05
N LEU A 311 7.55 -24.20 0.58
CA LEU A 311 8.25 -24.89 1.67
C LEU A 311 9.38 -25.83 1.16
N GLY A 312 9.29 -26.32 -0.07
CA GLY A 312 10.29 -27.24 -0.64
C GLY A 312 11.50 -26.57 -1.27
N GLU A 313 11.38 -25.31 -1.74
CA GLU A 313 12.44 -24.62 -2.46
C GLU A 313 13.42 -23.85 -1.57
N ILE A 314 13.17 -23.72 -0.27
CA ILE A 314 14.19 -23.24 0.69
C ILE A 314 15.43 -24.18 0.67
N VAL A 315 15.26 -25.41 0.18
CA VAL A 315 16.29 -26.46 0.18
C VAL A 315 17.02 -26.63 -1.18
N SER A 316 16.51 -26.07 -2.29
CA SER A 316 17.08 -26.32 -3.62
C SER A 316 17.76 -25.07 -4.22
N THR A 317 19.05 -24.96 -3.98
CA THR A 317 19.94 -23.84 -4.37
C THR A 317 20.40 -23.83 -5.84
N LYS A 318 19.71 -24.47 -6.79
CA LYS A 318 20.24 -24.65 -8.16
C LYS A 318 19.42 -24.12 -9.33
N PHE A 319 18.32 -23.44 -9.14
CA PHE A 319 17.59 -22.79 -10.25
C PHE A 319 17.66 -21.27 -10.14
N ALA A 320 18.79 -20.74 -10.59
CA ALA A 320 19.03 -19.30 -10.71
C ALA A 320 18.26 -18.71 -11.91
N ASP A 321 17.76 -17.56 -11.74
CA ASP A 321 17.68 -16.37 -12.61
C ASP A 321 16.35 -15.94 -13.23
N ARG A 322 15.26 -16.70 -13.26
CA ARG A 322 14.01 -16.17 -13.91
C ARG A 322 12.66 -16.48 -13.22
N THR A 323 12.62 -17.31 -12.19
CA THR A 323 11.37 -17.75 -11.55
C THR A 323 11.03 -17.00 -10.25
N HIS A 324 11.84 -16.06 -9.81
CA HIS A 324 11.79 -15.52 -8.45
C HIS A 324 10.77 -14.41 -8.20
N TYR A 325 10.23 -13.79 -9.25
CA TYR A 325 9.39 -12.60 -9.08
C TYR A 325 8.03 -12.91 -8.43
N ALA A 326 7.34 -13.92 -8.93
CA ALA A 326 6.04 -14.32 -8.37
C ALA A 326 6.15 -14.81 -6.92
N GLN A 327 7.24 -15.51 -6.60
CA GLN A 327 7.55 -15.96 -5.24
C GLN A 327 7.78 -14.78 -4.29
N VAL A 328 8.55 -13.78 -4.73
CA VAL A 328 8.83 -12.57 -3.97
C VAL A 328 7.52 -11.83 -3.63
N VAL A 329 6.64 -11.64 -4.63
CA VAL A 329 5.34 -10.99 -4.43
C VAL A 329 4.42 -11.82 -3.52
N THR A 330 4.40 -13.16 -3.68
CA THR A 330 3.57 -14.04 -2.83
C THR A 330 4.04 -13.98 -1.37
N VAL A 331 5.34 -14.08 -1.12
CA VAL A 331 5.91 -13.99 0.23
C VAL A 331 5.61 -12.63 0.84
N GLN A 332 5.72 -11.54 0.07
CA GLN A 332 5.36 -10.20 0.50
C GLN A 332 3.87 -10.12 0.88
N CYS A 333 2.96 -10.61 0.03
CA CYS A 333 1.52 -10.60 0.32
C CYS A 333 1.19 -11.37 1.61
N LEU A 334 1.76 -12.57 1.79
CA LEU A 334 1.54 -13.35 3.00
C LEU A 334 2.11 -12.67 4.25
N GLY A 335 3.28 -12.05 4.12
CA GLY A 335 3.89 -11.26 5.19
C GLY A 335 3.02 -10.07 5.61
N GLU A 336 2.51 -9.29 4.65
CA GLU A 336 1.61 -8.16 4.90
C GLU A 336 0.28 -8.58 5.53
N MET A 337 -0.28 -9.71 5.09
CA MET A 337 -1.49 -10.26 5.71
C MET A 337 -1.24 -10.61 7.18
N GLY A 338 -0.13 -11.28 7.48
CA GLY A 338 0.27 -11.60 8.84
C GLY A 338 0.53 -10.36 9.69
N PHE A 339 1.26 -9.37 9.15
CA PHE A 339 1.56 -8.13 9.83
C PHE A 339 0.29 -7.35 10.19
N SER A 340 -0.62 -7.19 9.23
CA SER A 340 -1.89 -6.47 9.44
C SER A 340 -2.78 -7.18 10.46
N ALA A 341 -2.88 -8.51 10.40
CA ALA A 341 -3.63 -9.29 11.36
C ALA A 341 -3.03 -9.17 12.78
N ALA A 342 -1.72 -9.33 12.91
CA ALA A 342 -1.05 -9.27 14.22
C ALA A 342 -1.17 -7.88 14.86
N THR A 343 -0.98 -6.80 14.10
CA THR A 343 -1.12 -5.43 14.61
C THR A 343 -2.54 -5.11 15.04
N PHE A 344 -3.54 -5.56 14.28
CA PHE A 344 -4.94 -5.39 14.63
C PHE A 344 -5.30 -6.12 15.94
N TRP A 345 -5.00 -7.42 16.03
CA TRP A 345 -5.31 -8.22 17.20
C TRP A 345 -4.50 -7.80 18.44
N LEU A 346 -3.25 -7.40 18.26
CA LEU A 346 -2.43 -6.85 19.34
C LEU A 346 -3.04 -5.56 19.89
N SER A 347 -3.50 -4.65 19.01
CA SER A 347 -4.18 -3.43 19.44
C SER A 347 -5.46 -3.73 20.21
N LEU A 348 -6.29 -4.66 19.74
CA LEU A 348 -7.48 -5.11 20.47
C LEU A 348 -7.16 -5.73 21.84
N LEU A 349 -6.11 -6.55 21.92
CA LEU A 349 -5.66 -7.15 23.18
C LEU A 349 -5.25 -6.06 24.18
N LEU A 350 -4.47 -5.07 23.75
CA LEU A 350 -4.04 -3.96 24.60
C LEU A 350 -5.23 -3.13 25.05
N GLN A 351 -6.22 -2.89 24.19
CA GLN A 351 -7.42 -2.09 24.51
C GLN A 351 -8.39 -2.84 25.42
N ASN A 352 -8.75 -4.09 25.07
CA ASN A 352 -9.83 -4.81 25.73
C ASN A 352 -9.38 -5.61 26.95
N VAL A 353 -8.18 -6.20 26.91
CA VAL A 353 -7.67 -7.08 27.99
C VAL A 353 -6.84 -6.27 28.97
N ARG A 354 -5.84 -5.52 28.51
CA ARG A 354 -4.99 -4.69 29.37
C ARG A 354 -5.64 -3.37 29.76
N LYS A 355 -6.70 -2.95 29.05
CA LYS A 355 -7.40 -1.68 29.25
C LYS A 355 -6.48 -0.46 29.19
N ASP A 356 -5.46 -0.55 28.35
CA ASP A 356 -4.52 0.52 28.13
C ASP A 356 -5.18 1.70 27.40
N SER A 357 -4.82 2.94 27.76
CA SER A 357 -5.30 4.12 27.06
C SER A 357 -4.76 4.17 25.63
N ALA A 358 -5.50 4.81 24.71
CA ALA A 358 -5.12 4.93 23.32
C ALA A 358 -3.71 5.54 23.12
N ILE A 359 -3.35 6.52 23.96
CA ILE A 359 -2.02 7.12 23.94
C ILE A 359 -0.92 6.14 24.39
N LYS A 360 -1.21 5.30 25.40
CA LYS A 360 -0.26 4.28 25.87
C LYS A 360 -0.02 3.25 24.77
N ILE A 361 -1.06 2.80 24.08
CA ILE A 361 -0.95 1.87 22.96
C ILE A 361 -0.13 2.48 21.82
N ALA A 362 -0.36 3.76 21.50
CA ALA A 362 0.45 4.47 20.50
C ALA A 362 1.94 4.50 20.88
N LEU A 363 2.26 4.71 22.17
CA LEU A 363 3.64 4.67 22.67
C LEU A 363 4.22 3.25 22.64
N GLU A 364 3.44 2.23 22.98
CA GLU A 364 3.87 0.83 22.94
C GLU A 364 4.12 0.33 21.51
N LEU A 365 3.42 0.88 20.51
CA LEU A 365 3.65 0.55 19.10
C LEU A 365 4.68 1.47 18.42
N LEU A 366 5.13 2.54 19.07
CA LEU A 366 6.15 3.47 18.53
C LEU A 366 7.46 2.77 18.11
N PRO A 367 7.97 1.72 18.80
CA PRO A 367 9.15 0.99 18.36
C PRO A 367 9.05 0.42 16.94
N MET A 368 7.85 0.08 16.47
CA MET A 368 7.65 -0.34 15.07
C MET A 368 8.12 0.72 14.08
N VAL A 369 7.83 1.99 14.35
CA VAL A 369 8.17 3.10 13.44
C VAL A 369 9.65 3.38 13.45
N ILE A 370 10.20 3.50 14.66
CA ILE A 370 11.64 3.73 14.81
C ILE A 370 12.40 2.57 14.16
N GLY A 371 11.94 1.34 14.39
CA GLY A 371 12.46 0.14 13.74
C GLY A 371 12.33 0.18 12.22
N GLY A 372 11.17 0.57 11.70
CA GLY A 372 10.93 0.69 10.26
C GLY A 372 11.84 1.70 9.58
N ILE A 373 12.01 2.88 10.17
CA ILE A 373 12.95 3.88 9.65
C ILE A 373 14.38 3.33 9.67
N ALA A 374 14.78 2.70 10.77
CA ALA A 374 16.12 2.12 10.91
C ALA A 374 16.36 1.00 9.88
N VAL A 375 15.40 0.08 9.72
CA VAL A 375 15.48 -1.02 8.75
C VAL A 375 15.55 -0.49 7.31
N ASN A 376 14.74 0.50 6.96
CA ASN A 376 14.78 1.11 5.62
C ASN A 376 16.14 1.78 5.35
N VAL A 377 16.72 2.47 6.32
CA VAL A 377 18.09 3.02 6.21
C VAL A 377 19.11 1.89 6.03
N VAL A 378 19.04 0.83 6.82
CA VAL A 378 19.95 -0.33 6.70
C VAL A 378 19.78 -1.00 5.33
N CYS A 379 18.55 -1.20 4.86
CA CYS A 379 18.26 -1.76 3.54
C CYS A 379 18.92 -0.94 2.42
N ALA A 380 18.93 0.37 2.50
CA ALA A 380 19.59 1.23 1.51
C ALA A 380 21.09 0.94 1.36
N PHE A 381 21.76 0.48 2.42
CA PHE A 381 23.19 0.12 2.41
C PHE A 381 23.48 -1.35 2.14
N VAL A 382 22.52 -2.24 2.38
CA VAL A 382 22.72 -3.70 2.35
C VAL A 382 22.23 -4.32 1.04
N LEU A 383 21.17 -3.78 0.43
CA LEU A 383 20.51 -4.33 -0.77
C LEU A 383 21.45 -4.52 -1.99
N HIS A 384 22.54 -3.74 -2.07
CA HIS A 384 23.53 -3.88 -3.15
C HIS A 384 24.70 -4.83 -2.82
N LYS A 385 24.82 -5.27 -1.55
CA LYS A 385 25.92 -6.12 -1.08
C LYS A 385 25.51 -7.56 -0.83
N VAL A 386 24.23 -7.80 -0.56
CA VAL A 386 23.69 -9.10 -0.17
C VAL A 386 22.69 -9.57 -1.22
N SER A 387 22.61 -10.87 -1.48
CA SER A 387 21.65 -11.42 -2.42
C SER A 387 20.20 -11.20 -1.95
N ASN A 388 19.31 -10.87 -2.88
CA ASN A 388 17.89 -10.67 -2.58
C ASN A 388 17.26 -11.89 -1.90
N GLN A 389 17.71 -13.10 -2.26
CA GLN A 389 17.24 -14.36 -1.67
C GLN A 389 17.57 -14.47 -0.19
N ALA A 390 18.82 -14.16 0.19
CA ALA A 390 19.25 -14.21 1.58
C ALA A 390 18.46 -13.19 2.43
N LEU A 391 18.27 -11.99 1.91
CA LEU A 391 17.49 -10.94 2.60
C LEU A 391 16.02 -11.33 2.73
N MET A 392 15.39 -11.92 1.69
CA MET A 392 14.03 -12.46 1.79
C MET A 392 13.94 -13.54 2.86
N GLY A 393 14.94 -14.44 2.94
CA GLY A 393 15.04 -15.43 4.00
C GLY A 393 15.09 -14.80 5.39
N VAL A 394 15.91 -13.77 5.57
CA VAL A 394 15.99 -13.03 6.85
C VAL A 394 14.63 -12.43 7.22
N GLY A 395 13.93 -11.78 6.28
CA GLY A 395 12.60 -11.23 6.51
C GLY A 395 11.58 -12.30 6.91
N THR A 396 11.58 -13.44 6.22
CA THR A 396 10.67 -14.56 6.53
C THR A 396 10.94 -15.17 7.89
N VAL A 397 12.20 -15.38 8.25
CA VAL A 397 12.61 -15.88 9.57
C VAL A 397 12.21 -14.88 10.65
N ALA A 398 12.42 -13.59 10.43
CA ALA A 398 12.03 -12.55 11.38
C ALA A 398 10.52 -12.59 11.66
N TYR A 399 9.67 -12.69 10.64
CA TYR A 399 8.22 -12.88 10.82
C TYR A 399 7.87 -14.13 11.60
N THR A 400 8.47 -15.27 11.23
CA THR A 400 8.19 -16.55 11.88
C THR A 400 8.52 -16.49 13.38
N VAL A 401 9.68 -15.94 13.73
CA VAL A 401 10.09 -15.79 15.13
C VAL A 401 9.18 -14.79 15.86
N ALA A 402 8.78 -13.70 15.22
CA ALA A 402 7.85 -12.73 15.81
C ALA A 402 6.51 -13.37 16.19
N PHE A 403 5.91 -14.13 15.26
CA PHE A 403 4.64 -14.82 15.52
C PHE A 403 4.78 -15.92 16.56
N LEU A 404 5.90 -16.64 16.58
CA LEU A 404 6.18 -17.61 17.64
C LEU A 404 6.26 -16.94 19.02
N ILE A 405 6.93 -15.80 19.14
CA ILE A 405 6.98 -15.07 20.42
C ILE A 405 5.56 -14.59 20.81
N LEU A 406 4.77 -14.07 19.87
CA LEU A 406 3.40 -13.63 20.13
C LEU A 406 2.47 -14.79 20.52
N SER A 407 2.72 -16.01 20.04
CA SER A 407 1.91 -17.17 20.41
C SER A 407 2.03 -17.57 21.89
N PHE A 408 3.10 -17.15 22.56
CA PHE A 408 3.28 -17.36 24.00
C PHE A 408 2.80 -16.16 24.84
N LEU A 409 2.20 -15.15 24.21
CA LEU A 409 1.71 -13.96 24.91
C LEU A 409 0.54 -14.34 25.84
N ARG A 410 0.66 -13.98 27.12
CA ARG A 410 -0.39 -14.12 28.15
C ARG A 410 -0.82 -12.74 28.62
N GLU A 411 -1.97 -12.66 29.29
CA GLU A 411 -2.53 -11.40 29.79
C GLU A 411 -1.54 -10.59 30.65
N GLU A 412 -0.83 -11.27 31.56
CA GLU A 412 0.15 -10.67 32.47
C GLU A 412 1.58 -10.63 31.91
N ALA A 413 1.77 -11.01 30.63
CA ALA A 413 3.10 -11.08 30.06
C ALA A 413 3.76 -9.70 29.97
N SER A 414 5.07 -9.64 30.25
CA SER A 414 5.84 -8.39 30.15
C SER A 414 5.87 -7.86 28.73
N TYR A 415 5.61 -6.57 28.56
CA TYR A 415 5.77 -5.86 27.28
C TYR A 415 7.17 -6.08 26.68
N TRP A 416 8.22 -5.89 27.49
CA TRP A 416 9.60 -5.96 27.05
C TRP A 416 10.06 -7.36 26.63
N ALA A 417 9.44 -8.42 27.20
CA ALA A 417 9.83 -9.79 26.90
C ALA A 417 9.16 -10.36 25.63
N TYR A 418 7.93 -9.93 25.32
CA TYR A 418 7.12 -10.52 24.26
C TYR A 418 6.74 -9.52 23.17
N ILE A 419 6.13 -8.39 23.55
CA ILE A 419 5.57 -7.45 22.58
C ILE A 419 6.68 -6.68 21.86
N PHE A 420 7.58 -6.05 22.58
CA PHE A 420 8.67 -5.25 22.03
C PHE A 420 9.54 -6.02 21.01
N PRO A 421 10.11 -7.21 21.33
CA PRO A 421 10.92 -7.95 20.37
C PRO A 421 10.12 -8.42 19.17
N SER A 422 8.86 -8.79 19.35
CA SER A 422 7.99 -9.19 18.24
C SER A 422 7.72 -8.03 17.29
N LEU A 423 7.47 -6.81 17.79
CA LEU A 423 7.29 -5.62 16.97
C LEU A 423 8.52 -5.32 16.11
N ILE A 424 9.72 -5.38 16.69
CA ILE A 424 10.96 -5.15 15.96
C ILE A 424 11.17 -6.21 14.87
N LEU A 425 10.94 -7.48 15.18
CA LEU A 425 11.09 -8.58 14.22
C LEU A 425 10.05 -8.50 13.09
N MET A 426 8.81 -8.14 13.41
CA MET A 426 7.75 -7.93 12.40
C MET A 426 8.13 -6.83 11.41
N VAL A 427 8.67 -5.73 11.90
CA VAL A 427 9.11 -4.61 11.06
C VAL A 427 10.31 -4.99 10.20
N ILE A 428 11.27 -5.73 10.74
CA ILE A 428 12.37 -6.29 9.94
C ILE A 428 11.80 -7.15 8.81
N GLY A 429 10.80 -7.98 9.11
CA GLY A 429 10.13 -8.81 8.12
C GLY A 429 9.51 -8.00 6.99
N VAL A 430 8.62 -7.06 7.33
CA VAL A 430 7.83 -6.31 6.34
C VAL A 430 8.70 -5.38 5.50
N ASP A 431 9.56 -4.59 6.12
CA ASP A 431 10.35 -3.59 5.41
C ASP A 431 11.44 -4.19 4.51
N VAL A 432 12.11 -5.27 4.96
CA VAL A 432 13.09 -5.97 4.13
C VAL A 432 12.41 -6.59 2.91
N GLN A 433 11.28 -7.28 3.09
CA GLN A 433 10.55 -7.90 1.99
C GLN A 433 10.01 -6.84 1.01
N TYR A 434 9.44 -5.75 1.51
CA TYR A 434 8.93 -4.63 0.71
C TYR A 434 10.03 -4.00 -0.17
N ASN A 435 11.19 -3.70 0.41
CA ASN A 435 12.30 -3.12 -0.33
C ASN A 435 12.83 -4.05 -1.43
N ILE A 436 12.94 -5.36 -1.15
CA ILE A 436 13.38 -6.34 -2.15
C ILE A 436 12.37 -6.46 -3.28
N THR A 437 11.08 -6.49 -2.96
CA THR A 437 10.00 -6.56 -3.94
C THR A 437 10.06 -5.37 -4.89
N ASN A 438 10.22 -4.15 -4.36
CA ASN A 438 10.37 -2.94 -5.17
C ASN A 438 11.60 -2.96 -6.07
N VAL A 439 12.76 -3.41 -5.57
CA VAL A 439 13.98 -3.52 -6.38
C VAL A 439 13.81 -4.57 -7.48
N SER A 440 13.19 -5.69 -7.17
CA SER A 440 12.95 -6.76 -8.13
C SER A 440 11.96 -6.31 -9.23
N LEU A 441 10.92 -5.56 -8.86
CA LEU A 441 9.94 -4.99 -9.78
C LEU A 441 10.60 -4.02 -10.77
N ASN A 442 11.42 -3.11 -10.28
CA ASN A 442 12.12 -2.12 -11.10
C ASN A 442 13.12 -2.75 -12.08
N ARG A 443 13.68 -3.92 -11.76
CA ARG A 443 14.54 -4.68 -12.68
C ARG A 443 13.78 -5.46 -13.75
N ALA A 444 12.56 -5.89 -13.45
CA ALA A 444 11.72 -6.66 -14.37
C ALA A 444 11.03 -5.78 -15.43
N THR A 445 10.87 -4.47 -15.20
CA THR A 445 10.31 -3.51 -16.17
C THR A 445 11.46 -2.80 -16.89
N PRO A 446 11.83 -3.20 -18.13
CA PRO A 446 12.82 -2.48 -18.90
C PRO A 446 12.31 -1.08 -19.24
N HIS A 447 13.05 -0.07 -18.87
CA HIS A 447 12.80 1.31 -19.30
C HIS A 447 12.77 1.33 -20.84
N GLY A 448 11.60 1.50 -21.45
CA GLY A 448 11.49 1.73 -22.89
C GLY A 448 10.40 0.99 -23.65
N SER A 449 9.67 0.02 -23.08
CA SER A 449 8.69 -0.75 -23.89
C SER A 449 7.28 -0.14 -23.95
N TYR A 450 7.02 0.97 -23.32
CA TYR A 450 5.69 1.62 -23.37
C TYR A 450 5.59 2.80 -24.35
N SER A 451 6.71 3.29 -24.92
CA SER A 451 6.69 4.45 -25.84
C SER A 451 6.73 4.11 -27.33
N THR A 452 6.81 2.84 -27.73
CA THR A 452 6.99 2.47 -29.16
C THR A 452 5.94 1.53 -29.73
N ARG A 453 4.78 1.36 -29.09
CA ARG A 453 3.63 0.69 -29.72
C ARG A 453 2.33 1.48 -29.45
N LEU A 454 2.23 2.62 -30.06
CA LEU A 454 0.99 3.30 -30.43
C LEU A 454 1.00 3.50 -31.93
#